data_3c25f240e6746c577a081e7f9fa38e61
#
_entry.id   3c25f240e6746c577a081e7f9fa38e61
#
_cell.length_a   1.000
_cell.length_b   1.000
_cell.length_c   1.000
_cell.angle_alpha   90.00
_cell.angle_beta   90.00
_cell.angle_gamma   90.00
#
_symmetry.space_group_name_H-M   'P 1'
#
loop_
_entity.id
_entity.type
_entity.pdbx_description
1 polymer ?
#
loop_
_entity_poly.entity_id
_entity_poly.type
_entity_poly.pdbx_seq_one_letter_code
_entity_poly.pdbx_strand_id
1 'polypeptide(L)'
;MPRPILATIHTAALRHNLARVRQSAQDAKVWAVVKANAYGHGIERVFDGLRGADGFALLDLAEAERVRALGWRGPILLLEGVFEPRDLELCSRLGLWHAVHCDEQIDMLSSHKTHVPHRVFLKMNSGMNRLGFTPGRYRAAWARLNALPQVDEVSFMTHFSDADAPRGIAHQMATFEAATQDLPGERSVSNSAAVLRHADDSRVRADWVRPGIVLYGGVPDFPEHGAAHWGLQPTMTLASKIIAVQDLPVGGTVGYGSLFTAEQALRIGIVACGYADGYPRHCSTGAPVLVDGVRTRLVGRVSMDMLVVDLTPVHDAGVQAGFGSDVTLWGRASAEHGGALLSIDEVAQAAGTVGYELMCAVAPRVPVTTD
;
A
#
# COMPACT_ATOMS: atom_id res chain seq x y z
N MET A 1 -25.83 19.25 -5.57
CA MET A 1 -25.22 18.21 -4.71
C MET A 1 -23.86 17.85 -5.33
N PRO A 2 -22.84 17.58 -4.54
CA PRO A 2 -21.58 17.07 -5.10
C PRO A 2 -21.81 15.72 -5.80
N ARG A 3 -20.86 15.31 -6.65
CA ARG A 3 -20.88 13.98 -7.29
C ARG A 3 -20.97 12.89 -6.21
N PRO A 4 -21.76 11.84 -6.41
CA PRO A 4 -22.00 10.81 -5.38
C PRO A 4 -20.86 9.77 -5.31
N ILE A 5 -19.60 10.23 -5.36
CA ILE A 5 -18.42 9.41 -5.19
C ILE A 5 -17.74 9.74 -3.85
N LEU A 6 -17.31 8.74 -3.13
CA LEU A 6 -16.72 8.87 -1.80
C LEU A 6 -15.68 7.78 -1.55
N ALA A 7 -14.56 8.15 -0.97
CA ALA A 7 -13.64 7.21 -0.34
C ALA A 7 -13.83 7.27 1.19
N THR A 8 -14.01 6.12 1.82
CA THR A 8 -14.12 6.00 3.29
C THR A 8 -12.93 5.25 3.81
N ILE A 9 -12.21 5.82 4.78
CA ILE A 9 -11.07 5.20 5.45
C ILE A 9 -11.53 4.59 6.77
N HIS A 10 -11.27 3.29 6.95
CA HIS A 10 -11.71 2.50 8.09
C HIS A 10 -10.61 2.41 9.15
N THR A 11 -10.69 3.26 10.17
CA THR A 11 -9.68 3.35 11.23
C THR A 11 -9.59 2.06 12.07
N ALA A 12 -10.71 1.40 12.30
CA ALA A 12 -10.76 0.13 13.01
C ALA A 12 -10.06 -0.99 12.24
N ALA A 13 -10.19 -1.01 10.92
CA ALA A 13 -9.51 -1.98 10.05
C ALA A 13 -7.98 -1.79 10.06
N LEU A 14 -7.50 -0.53 10.09
CA LEU A 14 -6.06 -0.24 10.24
C LEU A 14 -5.50 -0.80 11.55
N ARG A 15 -6.19 -0.60 12.68
CA ARG A 15 -5.79 -1.18 13.98
C ARG A 15 -5.80 -2.71 13.95
N HIS A 16 -6.81 -3.29 13.35
CA HIS A 16 -6.93 -4.73 13.19
C HIS A 16 -5.77 -5.31 12.37
N ASN A 17 -5.47 -4.72 11.22
CA ASN A 17 -4.39 -5.18 10.35
C ASN A 17 -3.01 -5.01 11.02
N LEU A 18 -2.79 -3.92 11.75
CA LEU A 18 -1.58 -3.75 12.56
C LEU A 18 -1.46 -4.85 13.64
N ALA A 19 -2.56 -5.20 14.30
CA ALA A 19 -2.56 -6.29 15.29
C ALA A 19 -2.25 -7.65 14.63
N ARG A 20 -2.75 -7.91 13.43
CA ARG A 20 -2.42 -9.11 12.65
C ARG A 20 -0.93 -9.17 12.31
N VAL A 21 -0.37 -8.06 11.85
CA VAL A 21 1.07 -7.95 11.60
C VAL A 21 1.88 -8.24 12.87
N ARG A 22 1.50 -7.68 14.01
CA ARG A 22 2.19 -7.94 15.28
C ARG A 22 2.17 -9.40 15.69
N GLN A 23 1.06 -10.11 15.45
CA GLN A 23 0.99 -11.56 15.71
C GLN A 23 2.03 -12.34 14.87
N SER A 24 2.22 -11.97 13.60
CA SER A 24 3.22 -12.59 12.73
C SER A 24 4.65 -12.15 13.06
N ALA A 25 4.83 -10.89 13.42
CA ALA A 25 6.13 -10.30 13.78
C ALA A 25 6.63 -10.75 15.15
N GLN A 26 5.74 -11.22 16.05
CA GLN A 26 6.07 -11.62 17.43
C GLN A 26 6.79 -10.49 18.19
N ASP A 27 8.04 -10.70 18.61
CA ASP A 27 8.83 -9.74 19.38
C ASP A 27 9.49 -8.64 18.52
N ALA A 28 9.45 -8.76 17.19
CA ALA A 28 10.01 -7.75 16.31
C ALA A 28 9.24 -6.44 16.35
N LYS A 29 9.96 -5.33 16.34
CA LYS A 29 9.39 -3.99 16.23
C LYS A 29 8.79 -3.77 14.84
N VAL A 30 7.75 -2.96 14.75
CA VAL A 30 6.99 -2.72 13.51
C VAL A 30 7.18 -1.28 13.04
N TRP A 31 7.79 -1.12 11.87
CA TRP A 31 7.72 0.09 11.09
C TRP A 31 6.40 0.13 10.32
N ALA A 32 5.43 0.94 10.71
CA ALA A 32 4.26 1.19 9.87
C ALA A 32 4.66 2.02 8.65
N VAL A 33 4.61 1.42 7.46
CA VAL A 33 5.00 2.11 6.22
C VAL A 33 3.86 2.98 5.73
N VAL A 34 4.04 4.31 5.80
CA VAL A 34 3.04 5.34 5.47
C VAL A 34 3.45 6.26 4.32
N LYS A 35 4.41 5.84 3.50
CA LYS A 35 4.83 6.56 2.30
C LYS A 35 3.70 6.78 1.30
N ALA A 36 3.88 7.68 0.36
CA ALA A 36 2.89 8.05 -0.65
C ALA A 36 1.55 8.47 -0.01
N ASN A 37 1.62 9.39 0.97
CA ASN A 37 0.49 9.85 1.73
C ASN A 37 -0.33 8.69 2.35
N ALA A 38 0.38 7.76 2.99
CA ALA A 38 -0.18 6.53 3.55
C ALA A 38 -0.93 5.69 2.49
N TYR A 39 -0.25 5.36 1.38
CA TYR A 39 -0.86 4.63 0.26
C TYR A 39 -2.18 5.26 -0.21
N GLY A 40 -2.20 6.60 -0.32
CA GLY A 40 -3.38 7.36 -0.75
C GLY A 40 -4.46 7.58 0.31
N HIS A 41 -4.35 6.97 1.49
CA HIS A 41 -5.36 7.11 2.55
C HIS A 41 -5.32 8.48 3.25
N GLY A 42 -4.16 9.14 3.24
CA GLY A 42 -3.89 10.36 4.00
C GLY A 42 -3.27 10.06 5.36
N ILE A 43 -2.09 10.64 5.62
CA ILE A 43 -1.32 10.40 6.85
C ILE A 43 -2.16 10.73 8.10
N GLU A 44 -2.88 11.85 8.09
CA GLU A 44 -3.71 12.29 9.20
C GLU A 44 -4.84 11.31 9.51
N ARG A 45 -5.43 10.70 8.47
CA ARG A 45 -6.55 9.77 8.62
C ARG A 45 -6.13 8.40 9.15
N VAL A 46 -4.91 7.96 8.80
CA VAL A 46 -4.42 6.64 9.26
C VAL A 46 -3.71 6.71 10.62
N PHE A 47 -3.32 7.91 11.06
CA PHE A 47 -2.45 8.08 12.24
C PHE A 47 -2.98 7.38 13.48
N ASP A 48 -4.24 7.58 13.84
CA ASP A 48 -4.84 6.96 15.03
C ASP A 48 -5.00 5.44 14.89
N GLY A 49 -5.18 4.95 13.67
CA GLY A 49 -5.24 3.52 13.39
C GLY A 49 -3.88 2.83 13.50
N LEU A 50 -2.80 3.53 13.20
CA LEU A 50 -1.44 2.98 13.14
C LEU A 50 -0.52 3.43 14.28
N ARG A 51 -0.98 4.31 15.19
CA ARG A 51 -0.15 4.82 16.30
C ARG A 51 0.30 3.75 17.31
N GLY A 52 -0.24 2.55 17.23
CA GLY A 52 0.22 1.38 17.97
C GLY A 52 1.48 0.70 17.38
N ALA A 53 2.04 1.19 16.27
CA ALA A 53 3.32 0.73 15.73
C ALA A 53 4.48 1.22 16.61
N ASP A 54 5.70 0.66 16.39
CA ASP A 54 6.90 1.08 17.11
C ASP A 54 7.58 2.26 16.41
N GLY A 55 7.34 2.43 15.11
CA GLY A 55 7.81 3.56 14.31
C GLY A 55 7.03 3.72 13.02
N PHE A 56 7.17 4.87 12.39
CA PHE A 56 6.64 5.14 11.06
C PHE A 56 7.78 5.11 10.03
N ALA A 57 7.53 4.56 8.84
CA ALA A 57 8.48 4.57 7.75
C ALA A 57 7.86 5.19 6.48
N LEU A 58 8.59 6.12 5.88
CA LEU A 58 8.12 6.94 4.77
C LEU A 58 9.30 7.36 3.88
N LEU A 59 9.09 8.25 2.92
CA LEU A 59 10.14 8.69 2.00
C LEU A 59 10.39 10.19 2.09
N ASP A 60 9.35 10.99 2.24
CA ASP A 60 9.38 12.43 2.09
C ASP A 60 9.50 13.14 3.45
N LEU A 61 10.37 14.15 3.51
CA LEU A 61 10.55 14.96 4.71
C LEU A 61 9.29 15.72 5.11
N ALA A 62 8.49 16.18 4.14
CA ALA A 62 7.22 16.83 4.41
C ALA A 62 6.20 15.85 5.04
N GLU A 63 6.21 14.57 4.64
CA GLU A 63 5.41 13.54 5.32
C GLU A 63 5.89 13.32 6.76
N ALA A 64 7.21 13.34 7.01
CA ALA A 64 7.77 13.23 8.35
C ALA A 64 7.37 14.41 9.25
N GLU A 65 7.38 15.64 8.72
CA GLU A 65 6.89 16.82 9.43
C GLU A 65 5.41 16.69 9.82
N ARG A 66 4.56 16.20 8.91
CA ARG A 66 3.15 15.93 9.19
C ARG A 66 2.96 14.91 10.32
N VAL A 67 3.70 13.81 10.30
CA VAL A 67 3.66 12.79 11.37
C VAL A 67 4.10 13.39 12.70
N ARG A 68 5.14 14.23 12.73
CA ARG A 68 5.56 14.97 13.94
C ARG A 68 4.51 15.96 14.41
N ALA A 69 3.86 16.68 13.50
CA ALA A 69 2.79 17.63 13.81
C ALA A 69 1.56 16.96 14.45
N LEU A 70 1.28 15.71 14.09
CA LEU A 70 0.24 14.88 14.72
C LEU A 70 0.61 14.40 16.14
N GLY A 71 1.79 14.78 16.65
CA GLY A 71 2.22 14.47 18.02
C GLY A 71 3.03 13.19 18.17
N TRP A 72 3.42 12.51 17.08
CA TRP A 72 4.30 11.34 17.17
C TRP A 72 5.68 11.72 17.70
N ARG A 73 6.14 10.99 18.72
CA ARG A 73 7.47 11.18 19.36
C ARG A 73 8.39 9.98 19.15
N GLY A 74 7.87 8.85 18.68
CA GLY A 74 8.64 7.65 18.37
C GLY A 74 9.51 7.79 17.11
N PRO A 75 10.24 6.73 16.75
CA PRO A 75 11.09 6.71 15.55
C PRO A 75 10.31 6.98 14.27
N ILE A 76 10.96 7.68 13.33
CA ILE A 76 10.50 7.82 11.94
C ILE A 76 11.70 7.47 11.05
N LEU A 77 11.49 6.59 10.06
CA LEU A 77 12.53 6.10 9.15
C LEU A 77 12.28 6.59 7.72
N LEU A 78 13.28 7.28 7.14
CA LEU A 78 13.34 7.58 5.71
C LEU A 78 13.91 6.36 4.96
N LEU A 79 13.06 5.66 4.18
CA LEU A 79 13.40 4.38 3.54
C LEU A 79 14.38 4.49 2.36
N GLU A 80 14.57 5.70 1.83
CA GLU A 80 15.50 6.01 0.73
C GLU A 80 16.64 6.95 1.19
N GLY A 81 16.60 7.38 2.46
CA GLY A 81 17.59 8.31 3.01
C GLY A 81 17.35 9.73 2.56
N VAL A 82 18.44 10.48 2.41
CA VAL A 82 18.45 11.90 2.05
C VAL A 82 18.98 12.09 0.63
N PHE A 83 18.52 13.14 -0.04
CA PHE A 83 18.90 13.44 -1.42
C PHE A 83 19.83 14.65 -1.53
N GLU A 84 19.84 15.52 -0.51
CA GLU A 84 20.67 16.70 -0.44
C GLU A 84 21.29 16.85 0.94
N PRO A 85 22.50 17.46 1.07
CA PRO A 85 23.17 17.65 2.37
C PRO A 85 22.32 18.44 3.38
N ARG A 86 21.49 19.39 2.91
CA ARG A 86 20.61 20.19 3.78
C ARG A 86 19.49 19.36 4.44
N ASP A 87 19.13 18.22 3.87
CA ASP A 87 18.10 17.34 4.42
C ASP A 87 18.54 16.74 5.75
N LEU A 88 19.85 16.55 5.96
CA LEU A 88 20.41 16.03 7.21
C LEU A 88 20.16 16.97 8.41
N GLU A 89 20.10 18.29 8.18
CA GLU A 89 19.73 19.24 9.23
C GLU A 89 18.29 19.01 9.70
N LEU A 90 17.37 18.78 8.75
CA LEU A 90 15.99 18.47 9.07
C LEU A 90 15.86 17.10 9.74
N CYS A 91 16.64 16.10 9.29
CA CYS A 91 16.70 14.79 9.94
C CYS A 91 17.14 14.92 11.40
N SER A 92 18.17 15.71 11.69
CA SER A 92 18.64 15.98 13.06
C SER A 92 17.56 16.68 13.89
N ARG A 93 16.94 17.74 13.36
CA ARG A 93 15.91 18.52 14.03
C ARG A 93 14.66 17.71 14.38
N LEU A 94 14.24 16.83 13.48
CA LEU A 94 13.06 15.98 13.65
C LEU A 94 13.37 14.61 14.30
N GLY A 95 14.63 14.29 14.55
CA GLY A 95 15.05 13.00 15.11
C GLY A 95 14.68 11.84 14.17
N LEU A 96 14.99 11.98 12.87
CA LEU A 96 14.70 10.96 11.88
C LEU A 96 15.84 9.96 11.77
N TRP A 97 15.48 8.69 11.63
CA TRP A 97 16.37 7.63 11.18
C TRP A 97 16.32 7.60 9.66
N HIS A 98 17.40 7.22 9.00
CA HIS A 98 17.38 7.16 7.55
C HIS A 98 18.21 6.02 6.97
N ALA A 99 17.78 5.50 5.82
CA ALA A 99 18.57 4.54 5.06
C ALA A 99 19.78 5.21 4.41
N VAL A 100 20.88 4.46 4.30
CA VAL A 100 22.07 4.82 3.53
C VAL A 100 22.33 3.71 2.52
N HIS A 101 22.35 4.03 1.23
CA HIS A 101 22.39 3.05 0.15
C HIS A 101 23.44 3.33 -0.93
N CYS A 102 24.15 4.45 -0.85
CA CYS A 102 25.22 4.85 -1.78
C CYS A 102 26.31 5.65 -1.06
N ASP A 103 27.45 5.79 -1.72
CA ASP A 103 28.61 6.51 -1.16
C ASP A 103 28.34 8.01 -0.99
N GLU A 104 27.56 8.61 -1.88
CA GLU A 104 27.18 10.03 -1.83
C GLU A 104 26.46 10.36 -0.51
N GLN A 105 25.61 9.46 -0.02
CA GLN A 105 24.95 9.66 1.29
C GLN A 105 25.93 9.55 2.46
N ILE A 106 26.96 8.68 2.37
CA ILE A 106 28.03 8.62 3.37
C ILE A 106 28.85 9.92 3.34
N ASP A 107 29.16 10.44 2.15
CA ASP A 107 29.91 11.69 1.98
C ASP A 107 29.11 12.90 2.51
N MET A 108 27.79 12.94 2.29
CA MET A 108 26.90 13.95 2.88
C MET A 108 26.98 13.91 4.42
N LEU A 109 26.87 12.71 5.02
CA LEU A 109 26.97 12.53 6.47
C LEU A 109 28.35 12.98 6.99
N SER A 110 29.43 12.59 6.33
CA SER A 110 30.80 12.94 6.76
C SER A 110 31.04 14.46 6.77
N SER A 111 30.38 15.18 5.88
CA SER A 111 30.49 16.64 5.75
C SER A 111 29.50 17.40 6.62
N HIS A 112 28.51 16.72 7.21
CA HIS A 112 27.44 17.35 7.99
C HIS A 112 27.94 17.75 9.38
N LYS A 113 27.66 18.99 9.74
CA LYS A 113 27.96 19.52 11.09
C LYS A 113 26.70 19.38 11.94
N THR A 114 26.65 18.35 12.76
CA THR A 114 25.53 18.10 13.68
C THR A 114 26.01 17.99 15.12
N HIS A 115 25.12 18.38 16.05
CA HIS A 115 25.26 18.10 17.47
C HIS A 115 24.49 16.86 17.93
N VAL A 116 23.62 16.33 17.06
CA VAL A 116 22.82 15.13 17.32
C VAL A 116 23.20 14.09 16.27
N PRO A 117 23.92 13.02 16.65
CA PRO A 117 24.30 11.97 15.72
C PRO A 117 23.08 11.28 15.10
N HIS A 118 23.26 10.77 13.90
CA HIS A 118 22.22 10.09 13.13
C HIS A 118 22.19 8.60 13.44
N ARG A 119 20.99 8.01 13.46
CA ARG A 119 20.79 6.57 13.38
C ARG A 119 20.47 6.18 11.95
N VAL A 120 21.23 5.23 11.42
CA VAL A 120 21.14 4.87 10.00
C VAL A 120 20.89 3.37 9.81
N PHE A 121 20.12 3.06 8.76
CA PHE A 121 20.02 1.71 8.23
C PHE A 121 20.89 1.59 6.97
N LEU A 122 22.01 0.91 7.08
CA LEU A 122 22.83 0.59 5.91
C LEU A 122 22.08 -0.44 5.05
N LYS A 123 21.75 -0.04 3.82
CA LYS A 123 20.93 -0.85 2.93
C LYS A 123 21.79 -1.67 1.99
N MET A 124 21.51 -2.99 1.94
CA MET A 124 22.14 -3.94 1.04
C MET A 124 21.27 -4.25 -0.16
N ASN A 125 21.85 -4.28 -1.34
CA ASN A 125 21.28 -4.94 -2.49
C ASN A 125 21.63 -6.44 -2.43
N SER A 126 20.75 -7.23 -1.86
CA SER A 126 20.92 -8.68 -1.74
C SER A 126 20.39 -9.47 -2.96
N GLY A 127 19.90 -8.76 -4.00
CA GLY A 127 19.41 -9.41 -5.23
C GLY A 127 18.26 -8.70 -5.93
N MET A 128 17.61 -7.71 -5.31
CA MET A 128 16.51 -6.95 -5.93
C MET A 128 16.98 -5.97 -7.02
N ASN A 129 18.25 -5.54 -6.98
CA ASN A 129 18.88 -4.65 -7.96
C ASN A 129 18.17 -3.29 -8.13
N ARG A 130 17.71 -2.70 -7.02
CA ARG A 130 17.06 -1.38 -7.00
C ARG A 130 17.91 -0.35 -6.25
N LEU A 131 18.15 -0.53 -4.96
CA LEU A 131 18.94 0.34 -4.10
C LEU A 131 19.77 -0.49 -3.11
N GLY A 132 20.92 0.03 -2.69
CA GLY A 132 21.78 -0.57 -1.67
C GLY A 132 23.18 -0.89 -2.16
N PHE A 133 24.10 -0.99 -1.23
CA PHE A 133 25.47 -1.45 -1.51
C PHE A 133 25.48 -2.91 -1.93
N THR A 134 26.29 -3.26 -2.89
CA THR A 134 26.53 -4.66 -3.25
C THR A 134 27.19 -5.41 -2.07
N PRO A 135 27.02 -6.75 -1.95
CA PRO A 135 27.59 -7.52 -0.86
C PRO A 135 29.12 -7.32 -0.70
N GLY A 136 29.84 -7.23 -1.83
CA GLY A 136 31.30 -7.02 -1.83
C GLY A 136 31.74 -5.64 -1.32
N ARG A 137 30.89 -4.62 -1.36
CA ARG A 137 31.15 -3.26 -0.87
C ARG A 137 30.55 -2.99 0.51
N TYR A 138 29.68 -3.86 0.99
CA TYR A 138 28.85 -3.62 2.16
C TYR A 138 29.67 -3.40 3.45
N ARG A 139 30.66 -4.25 3.72
CA ARG A 139 31.52 -4.14 4.91
C ARG A 139 32.38 -2.87 4.89
N ALA A 140 32.84 -2.46 3.72
CA ALA A 140 33.58 -1.19 3.59
C ALA A 140 32.69 0.02 3.86
N ALA A 141 31.45 0.02 3.37
CA ALA A 141 30.46 1.05 3.66
C ALA A 141 30.10 1.08 5.15
N TRP A 142 29.91 -0.08 5.79
CA TRP A 142 29.69 -0.18 7.23
C TRP A 142 30.86 0.43 8.03
N ALA A 143 32.10 0.06 7.69
CA ALA A 143 33.28 0.56 8.38
C ALA A 143 33.40 2.10 8.25
N ARG A 144 33.09 2.65 7.07
CA ARG A 144 33.07 4.10 6.85
C ARG A 144 32.03 4.78 7.74
N LEU A 145 30.79 4.29 7.75
CA LEU A 145 29.71 4.85 8.57
C LEU A 145 30.02 4.78 10.06
N ASN A 146 30.50 3.63 10.53
CA ASN A 146 30.81 3.41 11.94
C ASN A 146 31.99 4.24 12.45
N ALA A 147 32.83 4.76 11.55
CA ALA A 147 33.93 5.67 11.88
C ALA A 147 33.51 7.17 11.93
N LEU A 148 32.29 7.50 11.50
CA LEU A 148 31.83 8.87 11.47
C LEU A 148 31.26 9.29 12.83
N PRO A 149 31.78 10.40 13.43
CA PRO A 149 31.21 10.94 14.67
C PRO A 149 29.78 11.48 14.52
N GLN A 150 29.30 11.65 13.27
CA GLN A 150 27.95 12.03 12.93
C GLN A 150 26.96 10.86 12.99
N VAL A 151 27.43 9.63 13.16
CA VAL A 151 26.60 8.42 13.18
C VAL A 151 26.68 7.79 14.57
N ASP A 152 25.51 7.62 15.21
CA ASP A 152 25.37 6.99 16.54
C ASP A 152 25.25 5.47 16.43
N GLU A 153 24.42 5.01 15.47
CA GLU A 153 24.09 3.60 15.31
C GLU A 153 23.96 3.24 13.85
N VAL A 154 24.53 2.10 13.46
CA VAL A 154 24.41 1.52 12.12
C VAL A 154 23.66 0.20 12.21
N SER A 155 22.41 0.21 11.79
CA SER A 155 21.56 -0.97 11.63
C SER A 155 21.60 -1.47 10.18
N PHE A 156 21.09 -2.67 9.91
CA PHE A 156 21.18 -3.33 8.60
C PHE A 156 19.80 -3.51 7.96
N MET A 157 19.74 -3.26 6.64
CA MET A 157 18.51 -3.40 5.88
C MET A 157 18.75 -4.07 4.54
N THR A 158 17.80 -4.90 4.14
CA THR A 158 17.63 -5.33 2.74
C THR A 158 16.15 -5.30 2.35
N HIS A 159 15.83 -5.67 1.11
CA HIS A 159 14.45 -5.81 0.65
C HIS A 159 14.33 -7.02 -0.27
N PHE A 160 13.37 -7.89 0.03
CA PHE A 160 13.13 -9.10 -0.75
C PHE A 160 12.33 -8.78 -2.02
N SER A 161 12.76 -9.33 -3.13
CA SER A 161 12.08 -9.24 -4.43
C SER A 161 11.03 -10.32 -4.63
N ASP A 162 11.25 -11.50 -4.00
CA ASP A 162 10.53 -12.73 -4.32
C ASP A 162 9.86 -13.37 -3.07
N ALA A 163 9.56 -12.57 -2.03
CA ALA A 163 8.97 -13.11 -0.81
C ALA A 163 7.53 -13.67 -1.01
N ASP A 164 6.85 -13.21 -2.05
CA ASP A 164 5.54 -13.64 -2.52
C ASP A 164 5.59 -14.61 -3.72
N ALA A 165 6.78 -14.90 -4.24
CA ALA A 165 6.99 -15.73 -5.41
C ALA A 165 7.58 -17.11 -5.07
N PRO A 166 7.47 -18.10 -5.97
CA PRO A 166 8.01 -19.46 -5.73
C PRO A 166 9.52 -19.53 -5.48
N ARG A 167 10.29 -18.55 -5.98
CA ARG A 167 11.73 -18.46 -5.73
C ARG A 167 12.06 -18.23 -4.26
N GLY A 168 11.16 -17.57 -3.53
CA GLY A 168 11.29 -17.28 -2.12
C GLY A 168 12.51 -16.42 -1.78
N ILE A 169 12.83 -16.37 -0.49
CA ILE A 169 13.80 -15.42 0.08
C ILE A 169 15.19 -16.03 0.37
N ALA A 170 15.35 -17.35 0.29
CA ALA A 170 16.53 -18.05 0.79
C ALA A 170 17.85 -17.52 0.21
N HIS A 171 17.89 -17.24 -1.10
CA HIS A 171 19.05 -16.71 -1.79
C HIS A 171 19.45 -15.30 -1.32
N GLN A 172 18.45 -14.43 -1.09
CA GLN A 172 18.68 -13.07 -0.59
C GLN A 172 19.08 -13.06 0.89
N MET A 173 18.48 -13.95 1.70
CA MET A 173 18.88 -14.14 3.09
C MET A 173 20.31 -14.62 3.21
N ALA A 174 20.71 -15.66 2.48
CA ALA A 174 22.09 -16.17 2.49
C ALA A 174 23.10 -15.06 2.13
N THR A 175 22.79 -14.26 1.11
CA THR A 175 23.63 -13.12 0.70
C THR A 175 23.73 -12.06 1.82
N PHE A 176 22.60 -11.74 2.45
CA PHE A 176 22.55 -10.76 3.52
C PHE A 176 23.32 -11.24 4.77
N GLU A 177 23.08 -12.47 5.20
CA GLU A 177 23.73 -13.08 6.37
C GLU A 177 25.25 -13.14 6.20
N ALA A 178 25.72 -13.61 5.04
CA ALA A 178 27.17 -13.70 4.75
C ALA A 178 27.87 -12.34 4.83
N ALA A 179 27.23 -11.27 4.33
CA ALA A 179 27.81 -9.93 4.34
C ALA A 179 27.73 -9.24 5.71
N THR A 180 26.72 -9.58 6.53
CA THR A 180 26.52 -8.99 7.88
C THR A 180 27.02 -9.85 9.03
N GLN A 181 27.63 -11.02 8.73
CA GLN A 181 28.15 -11.92 9.75
C GLN A 181 29.11 -11.17 10.69
N ASP A 182 28.94 -11.38 12.01
CA ASP A 182 29.76 -10.79 13.07
C ASP A 182 29.74 -9.23 13.14
N LEU A 183 28.89 -8.56 12.37
CA LEU A 183 28.68 -7.13 12.50
C LEU A 183 27.58 -6.85 13.54
N PRO A 184 27.83 -5.95 14.50
CA PRO A 184 26.82 -5.53 15.48
C PRO A 184 25.83 -4.56 14.83
N GLY A 185 24.54 -4.69 15.15
CA GLY A 185 23.47 -3.79 14.71
C GLY A 185 22.13 -4.49 14.54
N GLU A 186 21.04 -3.74 14.70
CA GLU A 186 19.68 -4.23 14.47
C GLU A 186 19.47 -4.53 12.98
N ARG A 187 18.55 -5.44 12.68
CA ARG A 187 18.26 -5.91 11.32
C ARG A 187 16.82 -5.64 10.93
N SER A 188 16.61 -5.20 9.70
CA SER A 188 15.30 -5.02 9.10
C SER A 188 15.29 -5.58 7.68
N VAL A 189 14.73 -6.78 7.49
CA VAL A 189 14.75 -7.48 6.21
C VAL A 189 13.35 -7.61 5.59
N SER A 190 12.30 -7.76 6.40
CA SER A 190 10.97 -8.15 5.98
C SER A 190 10.14 -7.00 5.42
N ASN A 191 9.56 -7.22 4.26
CA ASN A 191 8.42 -6.50 3.71
C ASN A 191 7.09 -7.20 4.09
N SER A 192 5.96 -6.75 3.57
CA SER A 192 4.62 -7.33 3.84
C SER A 192 4.54 -8.82 3.54
N ALA A 193 5.05 -9.27 2.39
CA ALA A 193 5.02 -10.66 1.98
C ALA A 193 5.86 -11.53 2.93
N ALA A 194 7.06 -11.09 3.27
CA ALA A 194 7.93 -11.82 4.17
C ALA A 194 7.33 -11.96 5.58
N VAL A 195 6.70 -10.91 6.10
CA VAL A 195 6.03 -10.94 7.42
C VAL A 195 4.90 -11.96 7.49
N LEU A 196 4.16 -12.15 6.39
CA LEU A 196 3.05 -13.11 6.36
C LEU A 196 3.50 -14.53 5.99
N ARG A 197 4.21 -14.68 4.87
CA ARG A 197 4.53 -15.99 4.29
C ARG A 197 5.70 -16.70 4.97
N HIS A 198 6.60 -15.94 5.60
CA HIS A 198 7.82 -16.47 6.21
C HIS A 198 7.87 -16.19 7.72
N ALA A 199 6.72 -16.06 8.37
CA ALA A 199 6.60 -15.75 9.78
C ALA A 199 7.28 -16.77 10.71
N ASP A 200 7.40 -18.03 10.29
CA ASP A 200 8.04 -19.11 11.06
C ASP A 200 9.57 -19.02 11.07
N ASP A 201 10.16 -18.28 10.12
CA ASP A 201 11.61 -18.06 10.08
C ASP A 201 11.99 -16.84 10.97
N SER A 202 12.62 -17.13 12.12
CA SER A 202 13.06 -16.10 13.05
C SER A 202 14.04 -15.09 12.44
N ARG A 203 14.85 -15.51 11.46
CA ARG A 203 15.79 -14.63 10.75
C ARG A 203 15.07 -13.54 9.95
N VAL A 204 13.86 -13.85 9.47
CA VAL A 204 13.01 -12.93 8.69
C VAL A 204 12.33 -11.91 9.59
N ARG A 205 11.92 -12.30 10.81
CA ARG A 205 11.39 -11.36 11.78
C ARG A 205 12.44 -10.36 12.23
N ALA A 206 13.66 -10.85 12.53
CA ALA A 206 14.81 -10.05 12.98
C ALA A 206 14.41 -9.05 14.10
N ASP A 207 14.90 -7.80 14.04
CA ASP A 207 14.59 -6.76 15.04
C ASP A 207 13.43 -5.87 14.61
N TRP A 208 13.31 -5.62 13.29
CA TRP A 208 12.31 -4.73 12.72
C TRP A 208 11.68 -5.32 11.46
N VAL A 209 10.36 -5.27 11.38
CA VAL A 209 9.60 -5.57 10.15
C VAL A 209 9.02 -4.30 9.54
N ARG A 210 8.84 -4.27 8.21
CA ARG A 210 8.36 -3.11 7.45
C ARG A 210 7.11 -3.46 6.63
N PRO A 211 5.97 -3.75 7.30
CA PRO A 211 4.71 -3.96 6.60
C PRO A 211 4.24 -2.67 5.92
N GLY A 212 3.80 -2.79 4.68
CA GLY A 212 3.14 -1.73 3.92
C GLY A 212 1.72 -2.15 3.58
N ILE A 213 1.52 -2.77 2.40
CA ILE A 213 0.20 -3.08 1.83
C ILE A 213 -0.72 -3.84 2.79
N VAL A 214 -0.20 -4.73 3.61
CA VAL A 214 -0.99 -5.52 4.57
C VAL A 214 -1.63 -4.65 5.65
N LEU A 215 -1.03 -3.52 6.00
CA LEU A 215 -1.66 -2.54 6.91
C LEU A 215 -2.92 -1.94 6.30
N TYR A 216 -2.96 -1.87 4.97
CA TYR A 216 -4.06 -1.28 4.19
C TYR A 216 -5.05 -2.34 3.67
N GLY A 217 -4.87 -3.61 4.06
CA GLY A 217 -5.80 -4.69 3.74
C GLY A 217 -5.62 -5.31 2.35
N GLY A 218 -4.59 -4.88 1.60
CA GLY A 218 -4.21 -5.53 0.35
C GLY A 218 -3.28 -6.72 0.61
N VAL A 219 -3.28 -7.67 -0.31
CA VAL A 219 -2.61 -8.96 -0.17
C VAL A 219 -1.40 -9.03 -1.10
N PRO A 220 -0.19 -9.28 -0.58
CA PRO A 220 1.01 -9.28 -1.42
C PRO A 220 1.10 -10.48 -2.37
N ASP A 221 0.44 -11.60 -2.07
CA ASP A 221 0.49 -12.86 -2.80
C ASP A 221 -0.85 -13.24 -3.48
N PHE A 222 -1.70 -12.24 -3.75
CA PHE A 222 -2.91 -12.45 -4.54
C PHE A 222 -2.54 -12.86 -6.00
N PRO A 223 -3.19 -13.83 -6.66
CA PRO A 223 -4.41 -14.53 -6.23
C PRO A 223 -4.20 -15.84 -5.46
N GLU A 224 -2.96 -16.20 -5.09
CA GLU A 224 -2.70 -17.44 -4.35
C GLU A 224 -3.50 -17.49 -3.04
N HIS A 225 -3.52 -16.35 -2.33
CA HIS A 225 -4.33 -16.17 -1.13
C HIS A 225 -5.13 -14.87 -1.21
N GLY A 226 -6.29 -14.86 -0.55
CA GLY A 226 -7.12 -13.66 -0.39
C GLY A 226 -6.94 -13.02 0.99
N ALA A 227 -7.51 -11.84 1.20
CA ALA A 227 -7.44 -11.11 2.47
C ALA A 227 -7.97 -11.91 3.66
N ALA A 228 -9.01 -12.73 3.46
CA ALA A 228 -9.57 -13.60 4.49
C ALA A 228 -8.58 -14.66 5.00
N HIS A 229 -7.73 -15.21 4.13
CA HIS A 229 -6.68 -16.18 4.51
C HIS A 229 -5.72 -15.57 5.54
N TRP A 230 -5.30 -14.34 5.31
CA TRP A 230 -4.39 -13.63 6.20
C TRP A 230 -5.11 -12.91 7.36
N GLY A 231 -6.44 -12.94 7.38
CA GLY A 231 -7.24 -12.24 8.38
C GLY A 231 -7.17 -10.71 8.25
N LEU A 232 -6.98 -10.19 7.03
CA LEU A 232 -6.90 -8.76 6.76
C LEU A 232 -8.28 -8.16 6.47
N GLN A 233 -8.44 -6.89 6.79
CA GLN A 233 -9.65 -6.12 6.54
C GLN A 233 -9.34 -4.96 5.59
N PRO A 234 -10.23 -4.64 4.61
CA PRO A 234 -10.07 -3.48 3.75
C PRO A 234 -10.13 -2.20 4.59
N THR A 235 -9.17 -1.32 4.37
CA THR A 235 -9.04 -0.04 5.09
C THR A 235 -9.56 1.15 4.30
N MET A 236 -9.89 0.93 3.03
CA MET A 236 -10.50 1.92 2.16
C MET A 236 -11.68 1.29 1.42
N THR A 237 -12.81 1.98 1.42
CA THR A 237 -13.91 1.73 0.51
C THR A 237 -14.01 2.88 -0.48
N LEU A 238 -13.96 2.58 -1.79
CA LEU A 238 -14.36 3.51 -2.83
C LEU A 238 -15.78 3.16 -3.28
N ALA A 239 -16.70 4.07 -3.07
CA ALA A 239 -18.11 3.89 -3.40
C ALA A 239 -18.66 5.05 -4.23
N SER A 240 -19.70 4.77 -5.00
CA SER A 240 -20.43 5.74 -5.79
C SER A 240 -21.90 5.34 -5.90
N LYS A 241 -22.64 5.93 -6.86
CA LYS A 241 -24.04 5.60 -7.12
C LYS A 241 -24.32 5.49 -8.60
N ILE A 242 -25.40 4.74 -8.93
CA ILE A 242 -25.99 4.74 -10.26
C ILE A 242 -26.69 6.07 -10.48
N ILE A 243 -26.34 6.75 -11.59
CA ILE A 243 -26.89 8.05 -11.98
C ILE A 243 -27.81 7.99 -13.22
N ALA A 244 -27.82 6.86 -13.90
CA ALA A 244 -28.78 6.58 -15.00
C ALA A 244 -28.86 5.07 -15.22
N VAL A 245 -29.97 4.65 -15.81
CA VAL A 245 -30.18 3.26 -16.23
C VAL A 245 -30.60 3.27 -17.71
N GLN A 246 -30.11 2.28 -18.46
CA GLN A 246 -30.48 2.08 -19.87
C GLN A 246 -30.83 0.61 -20.11
N ASP A 247 -31.79 0.38 -20.97
CA ASP A 247 -32.07 -0.96 -21.50
C ASP A 247 -31.28 -1.12 -22.81
N LEU A 248 -30.43 -2.11 -22.89
CA LEU A 248 -29.55 -2.39 -24.01
C LEU A 248 -30.08 -3.59 -24.78
N PRO A 249 -30.51 -3.43 -26.04
CA PRO A 249 -31.01 -4.55 -26.85
C PRO A 249 -29.86 -5.48 -27.26
N VAL A 250 -30.21 -6.68 -27.72
CA VAL A 250 -29.25 -7.59 -28.38
C VAL A 250 -28.51 -6.86 -29.49
N GLY A 251 -27.18 -7.00 -29.55
CA GLY A 251 -26.32 -6.29 -30.49
C GLY A 251 -26.02 -4.84 -30.13
N GLY A 252 -26.65 -4.32 -29.08
CA GLY A 252 -26.32 -2.99 -28.55
C GLY A 252 -24.89 -2.93 -28.01
N THR A 253 -24.21 -1.75 -28.13
CA THR A 253 -22.83 -1.56 -27.70
C THR A 253 -22.70 -0.58 -26.57
N VAL A 254 -21.60 -0.65 -25.79
CA VAL A 254 -21.33 0.23 -24.65
C VAL A 254 -20.00 0.95 -24.79
N GLY A 255 -20.05 2.29 -24.56
CA GLY A 255 -18.89 3.13 -24.35
C GLY A 255 -18.03 3.40 -25.59
N TYR A 256 -16.91 4.06 -25.37
CA TYR A 256 -15.95 4.44 -26.42
C TYR A 256 -15.36 3.23 -27.13
N GLY A 257 -15.43 3.26 -28.47
CA GLY A 257 -14.91 2.20 -29.34
C GLY A 257 -15.79 0.96 -29.41
N SER A 258 -17.00 0.99 -28.79
CA SER A 258 -17.97 -0.12 -28.84
C SER A 258 -17.36 -1.48 -28.52
N LEU A 259 -16.46 -1.55 -27.52
CA LEU A 259 -15.72 -2.77 -27.18
C LEU A 259 -16.57 -3.84 -26.53
N PHE A 260 -17.75 -3.49 -26.02
CA PHE A 260 -18.72 -4.43 -25.50
C PHE A 260 -19.92 -4.45 -26.43
N THR A 261 -20.34 -5.65 -26.81
CA THR A 261 -21.57 -5.88 -27.55
C THR A 261 -22.43 -6.83 -26.74
N ALA A 262 -23.71 -6.48 -26.54
CA ALA A 262 -24.65 -7.29 -25.78
C ALA A 262 -25.09 -8.51 -26.59
N GLU A 263 -24.80 -9.72 -26.12
CA GLU A 263 -25.25 -10.99 -26.71
C GLU A 263 -26.70 -11.29 -26.39
N GLN A 264 -27.21 -10.68 -25.33
CA GLN A 264 -28.62 -10.74 -24.89
C GLN A 264 -29.08 -9.34 -24.48
N ALA A 265 -30.40 -9.14 -24.34
CA ALA A 265 -30.89 -7.87 -23.80
C ALA A 265 -30.40 -7.71 -22.36
N LEU A 266 -29.82 -6.55 -22.05
CA LEU A 266 -29.24 -6.21 -20.73
C LEU A 266 -29.88 -4.94 -20.20
N ARG A 267 -29.99 -4.87 -18.89
CA ARG A 267 -30.18 -3.60 -18.18
C ARG A 267 -28.85 -3.15 -17.60
N ILE A 268 -28.44 -1.94 -17.91
CA ILE A 268 -27.15 -1.39 -17.50
C ILE A 268 -27.31 -0.15 -16.62
N GLY A 269 -26.42 -0.01 -15.63
CA GLY A 269 -26.32 1.16 -14.75
C GLY A 269 -25.10 2.00 -15.09
N ILE A 270 -25.30 3.31 -15.24
CA ILE A 270 -24.22 4.28 -15.40
C ILE A 270 -23.82 4.78 -14.01
N VAL A 271 -22.56 4.63 -13.64
CA VAL A 271 -22.02 4.93 -12.32
C VAL A 271 -21.21 6.23 -12.37
N ALA A 272 -21.36 7.10 -11.38
CA ALA A 272 -20.63 8.35 -11.26
C ALA A 272 -19.19 8.15 -10.76
N CYS A 273 -18.39 7.39 -11.48
CA CYS A 273 -16.96 7.17 -11.26
C CYS A 273 -16.26 6.90 -12.58
N GLY A 274 -15.08 7.45 -12.78
CA GLY A 274 -14.27 7.21 -13.96
C GLY A 274 -12.78 7.38 -13.69
N TYR A 275 -11.96 7.40 -14.77
CA TYR A 275 -10.51 7.43 -14.58
C TYR A 275 -9.99 8.76 -14.00
N ALA A 276 -10.73 9.86 -14.11
CA ALA A 276 -10.35 11.11 -13.44
C ALA A 276 -10.63 11.09 -11.92
N ASP A 277 -11.35 10.09 -11.42
CA ASP A 277 -11.51 9.82 -9.99
C ASP A 277 -10.44 8.86 -9.45
N GLY A 278 -9.60 8.32 -10.35
CA GLY A 278 -8.55 7.34 -10.02
C GLY A 278 -8.93 5.89 -10.33
N TYR A 279 -10.13 5.62 -10.87
CA TYR A 279 -10.48 4.26 -11.29
C TYR A 279 -9.75 3.89 -12.59
N PRO A 280 -9.12 2.71 -12.70
CA PRO A 280 -8.22 2.43 -13.82
C PRO A 280 -8.94 2.39 -15.17
N ARG A 281 -8.47 3.22 -16.13
CA ARG A 281 -9.07 3.29 -17.48
C ARG A 281 -8.90 1.99 -18.27
N HIS A 282 -7.85 1.24 -18.00
CA HIS A 282 -7.56 -0.04 -18.63
C HIS A 282 -8.30 -1.23 -18.00
N CYS A 283 -9.10 -0.97 -16.97
CA CYS A 283 -9.98 -1.98 -16.40
C CYS A 283 -10.96 -2.49 -17.48
N SER A 284 -10.95 -3.80 -17.67
CA SER A 284 -11.69 -4.42 -18.79
C SER A 284 -13.14 -4.78 -18.41
N THR A 285 -13.96 -5.04 -19.44
CA THR A 285 -15.24 -5.72 -19.26
C THR A 285 -15.05 -7.00 -18.44
N GLY A 286 -15.92 -7.22 -17.45
CA GLY A 286 -15.83 -8.35 -16.54
C GLY A 286 -15.22 -8.02 -15.18
N ALA A 287 -14.58 -6.84 -15.01
CA ALA A 287 -14.07 -6.43 -13.72
C ALA A 287 -15.19 -6.40 -12.67
N PRO A 288 -14.94 -6.93 -11.45
CA PRO A 288 -15.96 -7.04 -10.43
C PRO A 288 -16.33 -5.69 -9.83
N VAL A 289 -17.63 -5.57 -9.49
CA VAL A 289 -18.20 -4.43 -8.77
C VAL A 289 -19.39 -4.93 -7.95
N LEU A 290 -19.75 -4.26 -6.85
CA LEU A 290 -20.98 -4.56 -6.12
C LEU A 290 -22.00 -3.44 -6.38
N VAL A 291 -23.24 -3.84 -6.64
CA VAL A 291 -24.41 -2.93 -6.70
C VAL A 291 -25.41 -3.38 -5.63
N ASP A 292 -25.74 -2.49 -4.70
CA ASP A 292 -26.55 -2.80 -3.51
C ASP A 292 -26.12 -4.11 -2.82
N GLY A 293 -24.78 -4.32 -2.71
CA GLY A 293 -24.16 -5.50 -2.11
C GLY A 293 -24.09 -6.74 -2.99
N VAL A 294 -24.75 -6.75 -4.14
CA VAL A 294 -24.75 -7.89 -5.08
C VAL A 294 -23.60 -7.75 -6.07
N ARG A 295 -22.84 -8.83 -6.25
CA ARG A 295 -21.71 -8.87 -7.18
C ARG A 295 -22.19 -8.87 -8.61
N THR A 296 -21.64 -7.94 -9.39
CA THR A 296 -21.83 -7.85 -10.83
C THR A 296 -20.53 -7.45 -11.51
N ARG A 297 -20.58 -6.95 -12.72
CA ARG A 297 -19.42 -6.65 -13.56
C ARG A 297 -19.50 -5.29 -14.24
N LEU A 298 -18.35 -4.72 -14.52
CA LEU A 298 -18.17 -3.62 -15.43
C LEU A 298 -18.39 -4.09 -16.89
N VAL A 299 -19.03 -3.27 -17.71
CA VAL A 299 -19.20 -3.50 -19.14
C VAL A 299 -18.72 -2.30 -19.97
N GLY A 300 -17.99 -2.57 -21.02
CA GLY A 300 -17.40 -1.56 -21.88
C GLY A 300 -16.17 -0.88 -21.24
N ARG A 301 -15.78 0.25 -21.80
CA ARG A 301 -14.57 1.00 -21.41
C ARG A 301 -14.90 2.06 -20.36
N VAL A 302 -14.04 2.20 -19.35
CA VAL A 302 -14.14 3.28 -18.37
C VAL A 302 -13.92 4.63 -19.06
N SER A 303 -14.84 5.56 -18.81
CA SER A 303 -14.79 6.95 -19.30
C SER A 303 -14.13 7.86 -18.25
N MET A 304 -13.96 9.16 -18.58
CA MET A 304 -13.32 10.11 -17.66
C MET A 304 -14.07 10.21 -16.32
N ASP A 305 -15.40 10.28 -16.37
CA ASP A 305 -16.26 10.58 -15.22
C ASP A 305 -17.29 9.49 -14.93
N MET A 306 -17.38 8.45 -15.75
CA MET A 306 -18.42 7.42 -15.68
C MET A 306 -17.86 6.04 -16.05
N LEU A 307 -18.44 5.02 -15.47
CA LEU A 307 -18.32 3.62 -15.88
C LEU A 307 -19.70 2.98 -15.95
N VAL A 308 -19.79 1.83 -16.60
CA VAL A 308 -21.07 1.15 -16.82
C VAL A 308 -21.00 -0.24 -16.20
N VAL A 309 -22.09 -0.64 -15.55
CA VAL A 309 -22.24 -1.93 -14.89
C VAL A 309 -23.43 -2.70 -15.40
N ASP A 310 -23.33 -4.02 -15.44
CA ASP A 310 -24.43 -4.94 -15.79
C ASP A 310 -25.36 -5.09 -14.58
N LEU A 311 -26.64 -4.76 -14.71
CA LEU A 311 -27.63 -4.91 -13.64
C LEU A 311 -28.39 -6.24 -13.69
N THR A 312 -28.20 -7.06 -14.72
CA THR A 312 -28.89 -8.34 -14.86
C THR A 312 -28.64 -9.27 -13.67
N PRO A 313 -27.38 -9.53 -13.24
CA PRO A 313 -27.13 -10.38 -12.07
C PRO A 313 -27.77 -9.85 -10.77
N VAL A 314 -27.89 -8.52 -10.66
CA VAL A 314 -28.47 -7.86 -9.47
C VAL A 314 -29.97 -8.09 -9.42
N HIS A 315 -30.64 -7.94 -10.56
CA HIS A 315 -32.09 -8.22 -10.67
C HIS A 315 -32.39 -9.72 -10.50
N ASP A 316 -31.56 -10.61 -11.05
CA ASP A 316 -31.69 -12.07 -10.88
C ASP A 316 -31.57 -12.49 -9.41
N ALA A 317 -30.82 -11.75 -8.62
CA ALA A 317 -30.72 -11.88 -7.16
C ALA A 317 -31.93 -11.28 -6.41
N GLY A 318 -32.90 -10.73 -7.12
CA GLY A 318 -34.12 -10.15 -6.54
C GLY A 318 -33.96 -8.71 -6.05
N VAL A 319 -32.85 -8.07 -6.32
CA VAL A 319 -32.58 -6.67 -5.91
C VAL A 319 -32.99 -5.71 -7.04
N GLN A 320 -33.83 -4.74 -6.72
CA GLN A 320 -34.34 -3.74 -7.68
C GLN A 320 -33.36 -2.56 -7.78
N ALA A 321 -32.22 -2.76 -8.44
CA ALA A 321 -31.24 -1.72 -8.65
C ALA A 321 -31.67 -0.71 -9.72
N GLY A 322 -31.36 0.58 -9.48
CA GLY A 322 -31.74 1.68 -10.35
C GLY A 322 -31.02 2.99 -10.01
N PHE A 323 -31.60 4.10 -10.43
CA PHE A 323 -31.08 5.42 -10.08
C PHE A 323 -30.97 5.57 -8.56
N GLY A 324 -29.77 5.96 -8.08
CA GLY A 324 -29.49 6.14 -6.66
C GLY A 324 -28.96 4.90 -5.94
N SER A 325 -29.00 3.69 -6.56
CA SER A 325 -28.42 2.48 -6.00
C SER A 325 -26.95 2.63 -5.68
N ASP A 326 -26.50 2.03 -4.57
CA ASP A 326 -25.12 2.08 -4.10
C ASP A 326 -24.22 1.19 -4.96
N VAL A 327 -23.03 1.71 -5.29
CA VAL A 327 -22.02 0.97 -6.04
C VAL A 327 -20.72 0.96 -5.25
N THR A 328 -20.25 -0.23 -4.88
CA THR A 328 -18.93 -0.41 -4.25
C THR A 328 -17.93 -0.85 -5.31
N LEU A 329 -16.92 -0.03 -5.54
CA LEU A 329 -15.86 -0.24 -6.52
C LEU A 329 -14.71 -1.07 -5.97
N TRP A 330 -14.44 -0.95 -4.67
CA TRP A 330 -13.67 -1.85 -3.82
C TRP A 330 -13.93 -1.54 -2.35
N GLY A 331 -13.61 -2.47 -1.46
CA GLY A 331 -13.79 -2.33 -0.02
C GLY A 331 -15.06 -3.04 0.47
N ARG A 332 -15.82 -2.38 1.32
CA ARG A 332 -17.00 -2.94 1.98
C ARG A 332 -18.28 -2.20 1.55
N ALA A 333 -19.27 -2.92 1.07
CA ALA A 333 -20.61 -2.39 0.89
C ALA A 333 -21.22 -1.93 2.23
N SER A 334 -22.22 -1.03 2.19
CA SER A 334 -22.89 -0.55 3.38
C SER A 334 -23.54 -1.71 4.18
N ALA A 335 -23.75 -1.49 5.48
CA ALA A 335 -24.41 -2.47 6.34
C ALA A 335 -25.84 -2.79 5.87
N GLU A 336 -26.53 -1.81 5.28
CA GLU A 336 -27.87 -1.97 4.68
C GLU A 336 -27.87 -3.02 3.57
N HIS A 337 -26.74 -3.18 2.87
CA HIS A 337 -26.51 -4.15 1.80
C HIS A 337 -25.67 -5.36 2.29
N GLY A 338 -25.78 -5.73 3.58
CA GLY A 338 -25.15 -6.91 4.16
C GLY A 338 -23.64 -6.83 4.34
N GLY A 339 -23.02 -5.68 4.09
CA GLY A 339 -21.57 -5.47 4.29
C GLY A 339 -20.68 -6.35 3.41
N ALA A 340 -21.15 -6.73 2.22
CA ALA A 340 -20.40 -7.54 1.26
C ALA A 340 -19.03 -6.94 0.95
N LEU A 341 -18.03 -7.80 0.74
CA LEU A 341 -16.64 -7.37 0.49
C LEU A 341 -16.28 -7.54 -0.98
N LEU A 342 -15.61 -6.55 -1.52
CA LEU A 342 -14.93 -6.61 -2.80
C LEU A 342 -13.46 -6.25 -2.58
N SER A 343 -12.57 -7.24 -2.76
CA SER A 343 -11.14 -7.01 -2.59
C SER A 343 -10.62 -6.02 -3.64
N ILE A 344 -9.78 -5.10 -3.19
CA ILE A 344 -9.05 -4.21 -4.11
C ILE A 344 -8.11 -5.01 -5.02
N ASP A 345 -7.59 -6.15 -4.54
CA ASP A 345 -6.68 -7.00 -5.29
C ASP A 345 -7.40 -7.69 -6.47
N GLU A 346 -8.69 -8.05 -6.30
CA GLU A 346 -9.52 -8.57 -7.40
C GLU A 346 -9.73 -7.51 -8.51
N VAL A 347 -10.02 -6.27 -8.10
CA VAL A 347 -10.18 -5.16 -9.05
C VAL A 347 -8.86 -4.83 -9.74
N ALA A 348 -7.77 -4.83 -8.99
CA ALA A 348 -6.43 -4.60 -9.52
C ALA A 348 -6.02 -5.70 -10.52
N GLN A 349 -6.28 -6.96 -10.22
CA GLN A 349 -6.03 -8.08 -11.14
C GLN A 349 -6.82 -7.91 -12.43
N ALA A 350 -8.10 -7.55 -12.36
CA ALA A 350 -8.92 -7.29 -13.54
C ALA A 350 -8.45 -6.10 -14.37
N ALA A 351 -7.74 -5.17 -13.74
CA ALA A 351 -7.09 -4.03 -14.38
C ALA A 351 -5.64 -4.31 -14.82
N GLY A 352 -5.10 -5.50 -14.56
CA GLY A 352 -3.71 -5.84 -14.90
C GLY A 352 -2.67 -5.09 -14.06
N THR A 353 -3.01 -4.75 -12.83
CA THR A 353 -2.13 -4.03 -11.90
C THR A 353 -2.21 -4.62 -10.47
N VAL A 354 -1.79 -3.88 -9.47
CA VAL A 354 -1.73 -4.26 -8.06
C VAL A 354 -2.55 -3.30 -7.18
N GLY A 355 -3.08 -3.79 -6.06
CA GLY A 355 -3.90 -2.99 -5.14
C GLY A 355 -3.21 -1.71 -4.63
N TYR A 356 -1.88 -1.72 -4.52
CA TYR A 356 -1.04 -0.55 -4.19
C TYR A 356 -1.32 0.65 -5.12
N GLU A 357 -1.33 0.39 -6.44
CA GLU A 357 -1.54 1.42 -7.44
C GLU A 357 -2.94 2.02 -7.35
N LEU A 358 -3.96 1.17 -7.20
CA LEU A 358 -5.34 1.64 -7.11
C LEU A 358 -5.57 2.55 -5.90
N MET A 359 -5.03 2.20 -4.72
CA MET A 359 -5.16 3.04 -3.53
C MET A 359 -4.47 4.40 -3.71
N CYS A 360 -3.26 4.39 -4.27
CA CYS A 360 -2.50 5.62 -4.52
C CYS A 360 -3.11 6.49 -5.62
N ALA A 361 -3.88 5.91 -6.54
CA ALA A 361 -4.45 6.59 -7.68
C ALA A 361 -5.74 7.38 -7.36
N VAL A 362 -6.36 7.18 -6.20
CA VAL A 362 -7.57 7.94 -5.82
C VAL A 362 -7.30 9.44 -5.92
N ALA A 363 -8.03 10.10 -6.81
CA ALA A 363 -7.74 11.48 -7.17
C ALA A 363 -8.19 12.46 -6.07
N PRO A 364 -7.52 13.61 -5.93
CA PRO A 364 -7.87 14.64 -4.91
C PRO A 364 -9.30 15.19 -5.03
N ARG A 365 -9.95 15.04 -6.18
CA ARG A 365 -11.35 15.45 -6.38
C ARG A 365 -12.37 14.52 -5.73
N VAL A 366 -11.95 13.33 -5.32
CA VAL A 366 -12.81 12.38 -4.58
C VAL A 366 -12.83 12.81 -3.11
N PRO A 367 -14.01 13.11 -2.56
CA PRO A 367 -14.13 13.37 -1.13
C PRO A 367 -13.68 12.16 -0.32
N VAL A 368 -13.01 12.41 0.81
CA VAL A 368 -12.53 11.33 1.70
C VAL A 368 -13.05 11.56 3.11
N THR A 369 -13.65 10.54 3.70
CA THR A 369 -14.10 10.52 5.09
C THR A 369 -13.38 9.43 5.89
N THR A 370 -13.51 9.46 7.21
CA THR A 370 -13.09 8.40 8.13
C THR A 370 -14.28 7.97 8.98
N ASP A 371 -14.34 6.70 9.36
CA ASP A 371 -15.28 6.12 10.31
C ASP A 371 -14.61 5.70 11.62
#